data_77ccc5c3c627830fff48037f37cdd5f5
#
_entry.id   77ccc5c3c627830fff48037f37cdd5f5
#
_cell.length_a   1.000
_cell.length_b   1.000
_cell.length_c   1.000
_cell.angle_alpha   90.00
_cell.angle_beta   90.00
_cell.angle_gamma   90.00
#
_symmetry.space_group_name_H-M   'P 1'
#
loop_
_entity.id
_entity.type
_entity.pdbx_description
1 polymer ?
#
loop_
_entity_poly.entity_id
_entity_poly.type
_entity_poly.pdbx_seq_one_letter_code
_entity_poly.pdbx_strand_id
1 'polypeptide(L)'
;MEGRGEKGGGRGESEVLRRIAASRTSGLRLRRRRDRVFWPLPSPRSLLPLFVLALAGCGQQPKPDSSGPFYGTTEAFASEAIYFVMTDRFVNGDPGNDQREQGGAHRTFDIPLEGPDGATDNIGYLGGDFKGVLNNAGYIRDLGFSAVWITPITDNPDEAFTGGDPVRWGSGLADRGKTGYHGYWSDNFFMLDEHLPSPGLDFAAFTRKMREQGLKTVLDIVTNHGSPAWTMPVAQAKFGKIYDNEGRLVADQQNLPPDKLDPRHNPLHAFYKTTPFLAQLSGIDENNAAALDYFVAAYDHWIEEGAAAFRIDTVGLSAPPYWKKFSDRIRATHPGFFMFGEAFEYDANKIAAYTRTDGGNISLLDFPLRGQLQKVFEHPGSDYATLAPGLHLDDRLYRNPYELVTFYDNHDMARLNASDAGFIDAHNWLFTARGIPVVYYGSEIGFMRGRPEHAGNRNYFGQERVDAAPQSAIYQGLKRIANLRKTSIALQRGLQLDERLQGDIAVFYRVYENAGTAQTALVVLNKSDAARAVEVSGYLQSGTWHDAFSGESTTFGSRTSIAVPAHGVKVYFYDKPLTRPETRTRLAQLMAGKSADSAAR
;
A
#
# COMPACT_ATOMS: atom_id res chain seq x y z
N MET A 1 27.45 14.43 34.87
CA MET A 1 27.26 15.28 33.66
C MET A 1 26.19 14.60 32.84
N GLU A 2 25.01 15.18 32.89
CA GLU A 2 23.78 14.60 32.37
C GLU A 2 23.66 14.84 30.85
N GLY A 3 23.52 13.76 30.07
CA GLY A 3 23.26 13.84 28.65
C GLY A 3 21.77 13.95 28.39
N ARG A 4 21.30 15.06 27.82
CA ARG A 4 19.96 15.24 27.33
C ARG A 4 19.77 14.45 26.02
N GLY A 5 18.88 13.45 26.05
CA GLY A 5 18.40 12.75 24.86
C GLY A 5 17.43 13.63 24.07
N GLU A 6 17.73 13.91 22.81
CA GLU A 6 16.83 14.61 21.89
C GLU A 6 15.71 13.68 21.39
N LYS A 7 14.48 14.08 21.64
CA LYS A 7 13.26 13.49 21.07
C LYS A 7 13.03 14.11 19.67
N GLY A 8 13.53 13.47 18.62
CA GLY A 8 13.55 14.04 17.27
C GLY A 8 12.72 13.32 16.18
N GLY A 9 11.87 12.34 16.48
CA GLY A 9 11.22 11.52 15.44
C GLY A 9 9.76 11.82 15.10
N GLY A 10 9.03 12.55 15.94
CA GLY A 10 7.57 12.65 15.81
C GLY A 10 7.00 13.97 15.25
N ARG A 11 7.82 14.95 14.95
CA ARG A 11 7.32 16.29 14.58
C ARG A 11 7.12 16.51 13.08
N GLY A 12 7.88 15.85 12.22
CA GLY A 12 7.78 16.01 10.76
C GLY A 12 6.49 15.42 10.17
N GLU A 13 6.13 14.20 10.53
CA GLU A 13 4.91 13.53 10.05
C GLU A 13 3.62 14.26 10.50
N SER A 14 3.61 14.80 11.72
CA SER A 14 2.48 15.58 12.26
C SER A 14 2.27 16.91 11.54
N GLU A 15 3.30 17.52 10.98
CA GLU A 15 3.23 18.80 10.28
C GLU A 15 2.77 18.65 8.83
N VAL A 16 3.15 17.58 8.15
CA VAL A 16 2.63 17.21 6.82
C VAL A 16 1.12 16.97 6.90
N LEU A 17 0.67 16.21 7.89
CA LEU A 17 -0.76 15.95 8.12
C LEU A 17 -1.54 17.24 8.47
N ARG A 18 -0.95 18.17 9.21
CA ARG A 18 -1.59 19.47 9.52
C ARG A 18 -1.72 20.37 8.30
N ARG A 19 -0.78 20.36 7.38
CA ARG A 19 -0.85 21.14 6.13
C ARG A 19 -1.91 20.59 5.18
N ILE A 20 -2.03 19.27 5.06
CA ILE A 20 -3.11 18.61 4.29
C ILE A 20 -4.49 18.92 4.90
N ALA A 21 -4.63 18.93 6.24
CA ALA A 21 -5.88 19.27 6.92
C ALA A 21 -6.22 20.75 6.82
N ALA A 22 -5.24 21.66 6.84
CA ALA A 22 -5.47 23.11 6.75
C ALA A 22 -5.97 23.55 5.37
N SER A 23 -5.61 22.87 4.29
CA SER A 23 -6.11 23.17 2.96
C SER A 23 -7.60 22.83 2.77
N ARG A 24 -8.18 21.98 3.64
CA ARG A 24 -9.61 21.59 3.60
C ARG A 24 -10.54 22.50 4.38
N THR A 25 -10.04 23.40 5.24
CA THR A 25 -10.89 24.21 6.15
C THR A 25 -11.14 25.64 5.71
N SER A 26 -10.58 26.11 4.59
CA SER A 26 -10.73 27.50 4.13
C SER A 26 -11.91 27.79 3.17
N GLY A 27 -12.79 26.85 2.93
CA GLY A 27 -13.95 27.05 2.04
C GLY A 27 -15.25 26.58 2.64
N LEU A 28 -15.98 27.45 3.35
CA LEU A 28 -17.44 27.64 3.36
C LEU A 28 -17.91 28.27 4.68
N ARG A 29 -17.93 29.60 4.74
CA ARG A 29 -18.82 30.32 5.64
C ARG A 29 -19.99 30.89 4.83
N LEU A 30 -21.03 30.11 4.66
CA LEU A 30 -22.35 30.61 4.20
C LEU A 30 -23.10 31.21 5.38
N ARG A 31 -23.31 32.53 5.32
CA ARG A 31 -24.21 33.25 6.21
C ARG A 31 -25.65 32.80 5.96
N ARG A 32 -26.26 32.15 6.93
CA ARG A 32 -27.73 31.96 6.95
C ARG A 32 -28.39 33.24 7.39
N ARG A 33 -29.10 33.92 6.48
CA ARG A 33 -30.16 34.87 6.84
C ARG A 33 -31.38 34.06 7.25
N ARG A 34 -31.91 34.40 8.43
CA ARG A 34 -33.21 33.94 8.92
C ARG A 34 -34.28 34.90 8.37
N ASP A 35 -35.12 34.42 7.48
CA ASP A 35 -36.43 35.06 7.23
C ASP A 35 -37.51 34.12 7.79
N ARG A 36 -38.23 34.67 8.78
CA ARG A 36 -39.40 34.04 9.40
C ARG A 36 -40.61 34.32 8.50
N VAL A 37 -41.26 33.29 8.01
CA VAL A 37 -42.63 33.39 7.49
C VAL A 37 -43.53 32.59 8.41
N PHE A 38 -44.52 33.30 9.01
CA PHE A 38 -45.59 32.73 9.80
C PHE A 38 -46.70 32.25 8.87
N TRP A 39 -47.22 31.04 9.08
CA TRP A 39 -48.54 30.62 8.60
C TRP A 39 -49.26 29.85 9.71
N PRO A 40 -50.61 29.98 9.84
CA PRO A 40 -51.36 29.58 11.03
C PRO A 40 -51.84 28.14 10.98
N LEU A 41 -51.96 27.54 12.17
CA LEU A 41 -52.48 26.20 12.43
C LEU A 41 -54.02 26.19 12.40
N PRO A 42 -54.68 25.13 11.87
CA PRO A 42 -56.07 24.82 12.19
C PRO A 42 -56.18 23.87 13.38
N SER A 43 -57.21 24.09 14.20
CA SER A 43 -57.54 23.50 15.48
C SER A 43 -58.04 22.02 15.39
N PRO A 44 -58.10 21.27 16.50
CA PRO A 44 -58.18 19.81 16.54
C PRO A 44 -59.63 19.29 16.47
N ARG A 45 -59.81 18.15 15.78
CA ARG A 45 -60.97 17.29 15.99
C ARG A 45 -60.49 15.90 16.44
N SER A 46 -61.05 15.53 17.58
CA SER A 46 -60.88 14.27 18.31
C SER A 46 -61.20 13.04 17.47
N LEU A 47 -60.32 12.03 17.47
CA LEU A 47 -60.67 10.64 17.21
C LEU A 47 -59.86 9.76 18.17
N LEU A 48 -60.55 8.82 18.80
CA LEU A 48 -60.06 7.85 19.80
C LEU A 48 -58.89 6.99 19.25
N PRO A 49 -57.98 6.58 20.14
CA PRO A 49 -56.93 5.62 19.74
C PRO A 49 -57.42 4.19 19.82
N LEU A 50 -57.38 3.49 18.67
CA LEU A 50 -57.36 2.01 18.63
C LEU A 50 -55.97 1.58 19.13
N PHE A 51 -55.90 0.95 20.30
CA PHE A 51 -54.71 0.25 20.77
C PHE A 51 -54.53 -1.02 19.94
N VAL A 52 -53.62 -0.99 18.96
CA VAL A 52 -53.02 -2.19 18.38
C VAL A 52 -51.82 -2.55 19.26
N LEU A 53 -51.96 -3.62 20.05
CA LEU A 53 -50.84 -4.27 20.69
C LEU A 53 -49.92 -4.85 19.59
N ALA A 54 -48.86 -4.11 19.25
CA ALA A 54 -47.76 -4.70 18.52
C ALA A 54 -46.96 -5.57 19.51
N LEU A 55 -47.20 -6.87 19.44
CA LEU A 55 -46.28 -7.87 20.00
C LEU A 55 -44.91 -7.63 19.36
N ALA A 56 -44.01 -6.99 20.11
CA ALA A 56 -42.59 -6.97 19.79
C ALA A 56 -42.07 -8.41 19.88
N GLY A 57 -42.19 -9.15 18.79
CA GLY A 57 -41.43 -10.38 18.61
C GLY A 57 -39.96 -10.00 18.62
N CYS A 58 -39.22 -10.42 19.66
CA CYS A 58 -37.77 -10.52 19.59
C CYS A 58 -37.45 -11.43 18.39
N GLY A 59 -37.26 -10.84 17.24
CA GLY A 59 -36.70 -11.54 16.08
C GLY A 59 -35.29 -11.98 16.46
N GLN A 60 -35.13 -13.24 16.83
CA GLN A 60 -33.82 -13.86 16.87
C GLN A 60 -33.19 -13.65 15.50
N GLN A 61 -32.09 -12.92 15.45
CA GLN A 61 -31.29 -12.89 14.22
C GLN A 61 -30.99 -14.33 13.82
N PRO A 62 -31.16 -14.70 12.54
CA PRO A 62 -30.86 -16.04 12.08
C PRO A 62 -29.42 -16.40 12.53
N LYS A 63 -29.27 -17.55 13.16
CA LYS A 63 -27.94 -18.04 13.55
C LYS A 63 -27.09 -18.13 12.28
N PRO A 64 -25.84 -17.61 12.31
CA PRO A 64 -24.96 -17.71 11.16
C PRO A 64 -24.84 -19.17 10.68
N ASP A 65 -24.88 -19.38 9.37
CA ASP A 65 -24.72 -20.71 8.78
C ASP A 65 -23.30 -21.24 9.09
N SER A 66 -23.22 -22.25 9.94
CA SER A 66 -21.96 -22.87 10.34
C SER A 66 -21.52 -24.01 9.41
N SER A 67 -22.21 -24.25 8.30
CA SER A 67 -21.84 -25.30 7.33
C SER A 67 -20.66 -24.89 6.42
N GLY A 68 -20.32 -23.59 6.33
CA GLY A 68 -19.28 -23.03 5.48
C GLY A 68 -19.84 -22.50 4.15
N PRO A 69 -19.01 -22.02 3.21
CA PRO A 69 -17.53 -22.00 3.20
C PRO A 69 -16.92 -20.96 4.15
N PHE A 70 -15.63 -21.13 4.50
CA PHE A 70 -14.88 -20.20 5.34
C PHE A 70 -13.58 -19.77 4.64
N TYR A 71 -13.46 -18.49 4.29
CA TYR A 71 -12.30 -17.91 3.63
C TYR A 71 -12.21 -16.41 3.91
N GLY A 72 -11.01 -15.86 3.90
CA GLY A 72 -10.80 -14.41 3.95
C GLY A 72 -11.20 -13.75 2.64
N THR A 73 -10.68 -14.25 1.53
CA THR A 73 -10.99 -13.72 0.19
C THR A 73 -10.93 -14.82 -0.88
N THR A 74 -11.64 -14.57 -1.99
CA THR A 74 -11.51 -15.33 -3.26
C THR A 74 -10.67 -14.59 -4.29
N GLU A 75 -10.23 -13.35 -4.00
CA GLU A 75 -9.38 -12.56 -4.88
C GLU A 75 -8.07 -13.30 -5.17
N ALA A 76 -7.79 -13.51 -6.46
CA ALA A 76 -6.62 -14.27 -6.88
C ALA A 76 -5.31 -13.59 -6.49
N PHE A 77 -5.25 -12.26 -6.62
CA PHE A 77 -4.07 -11.47 -6.31
C PHE A 77 -3.71 -11.50 -4.81
N ALA A 78 -4.65 -11.84 -3.93
CA ALA A 78 -4.36 -12.00 -2.50
C ALA A 78 -3.39 -13.16 -2.17
N SER A 79 -3.10 -14.02 -3.13
CA SER A 79 -2.07 -15.06 -2.99
C SER A 79 -0.65 -14.52 -3.16
N GLU A 80 -0.49 -13.34 -3.75
CA GLU A 80 0.83 -12.76 -4.00
C GLU A 80 1.49 -12.23 -2.73
N ALA A 81 2.81 -12.11 -2.81
CA ALA A 81 3.65 -11.33 -1.91
C ALA A 81 4.48 -10.38 -2.79
N ILE A 82 4.53 -9.11 -2.43
CA ILE A 82 5.04 -8.04 -3.28
C ILE A 82 6.39 -7.55 -2.75
N TYR A 83 7.41 -7.54 -3.60
CA TYR A 83 8.67 -6.85 -3.35
C TYR A 83 8.61 -5.48 -4.02
N PHE A 84 8.67 -4.39 -3.26
CA PHE A 84 8.60 -3.04 -3.79
C PHE A 84 9.99 -2.50 -4.10
N VAL A 85 10.19 -2.08 -5.33
CA VAL A 85 11.44 -1.53 -5.85
C VAL A 85 11.22 -0.09 -6.32
N MET A 86 11.96 0.86 -5.75
CA MET A 86 12.17 2.14 -6.43
C MET A 86 13.23 1.89 -7.51
N THR A 87 12.80 1.86 -8.78
CA THR A 87 13.57 1.32 -9.90
C THR A 87 14.94 1.96 -10.01
N ASP A 88 15.00 3.30 -10.04
CA ASP A 88 16.26 4.05 -10.13
C ASP A 88 17.24 3.77 -8.97
N ARG A 89 16.73 3.34 -7.82
CA ARG A 89 17.50 3.15 -6.57
C ARG A 89 17.90 1.71 -6.31
N PHE A 90 17.46 0.77 -7.12
CA PHE A 90 17.71 -0.64 -6.87
C PHE A 90 19.08 -1.07 -7.39
N VAL A 91 19.21 -1.34 -8.66
CA VAL A 91 20.46 -1.76 -9.30
C VAL A 91 20.54 -1.18 -10.72
N ASN A 92 21.65 -0.57 -11.07
CA ASN A 92 21.99 -0.17 -12.44
C ASN A 92 22.44 -1.41 -13.22
N GLY A 93 21.63 -1.84 -14.16
CA GLY A 93 21.91 -3.00 -15.04
C GLY A 93 22.48 -2.59 -16.40
N ASP A 94 22.31 -1.33 -16.79
CA ASP A 94 22.77 -0.78 -18.08
C ASP A 94 23.25 0.68 -17.97
N PRO A 95 24.51 0.92 -17.68
CA PRO A 95 25.04 2.28 -17.65
C PRO A 95 24.88 3.07 -18.96
N GLY A 96 24.43 2.43 -20.03
CA GLY A 96 24.18 3.07 -21.34
C GLY A 96 22.92 3.93 -21.38
N ASN A 97 21.99 3.72 -20.42
CA ASN A 97 20.74 4.51 -20.27
C ASN A 97 20.77 5.54 -19.14
N ASP A 98 21.90 5.75 -18.47
CA ASP A 98 22.05 6.68 -17.33
C ASP A 98 21.78 8.16 -17.70
N GLN A 99 21.81 8.55 -18.96
CA GLN A 99 21.62 9.92 -19.45
C GLN A 99 22.44 10.98 -18.69
N ARG A 100 23.70 10.66 -18.35
CA ARG A 100 24.56 11.45 -17.44
C ARG A 100 24.75 12.91 -17.85
N GLU A 101 24.64 13.23 -19.14
CA GLU A 101 24.81 14.59 -19.68
C GLU A 101 23.48 15.34 -19.84
N GLN A 102 22.35 14.73 -19.43
CA GLN A 102 21.03 15.32 -19.56
C GLN A 102 20.85 16.52 -18.60
N GLY A 103 19.97 17.45 -19.00
CA GLY A 103 19.59 18.62 -18.21
C GLY A 103 20.52 19.82 -18.34
N GLY A 104 21.64 19.72 -19.00
CA GLY A 104 22.54 20.86 -19.27
C GLY A 104 22.95 21.59 -17.98
N ALA A 105 22.49 22.85 -17.80
CA ALA A 105 22.72 23.63 -16.59
C ALA A 105 21.94 23.10 -15.35
N HIS A 106 20.92 22.31 -15.57
CA HIS A 106 20.06 21.70 -14.55
C HIS A 106 20.18 20.17 -14.61
N ARG A 107 21.43 19.69 -14.48
CA ARG A 107 21.77 18.26 -14.63
C ARG A 107 20.88 17.36 -13.78
N THR A 108 20.67 16.13 -14.28
CA THR A 108 19.74 15.17 -13.69
C THR A 108 20.42 14.02 -12.96
N PHE A 109 21.65 13.67 -13.33
CA PHE A 109 22.36 12.52 -12.79
C PHE A 109 23.28 12.89 -11.61
N ASP A 110 23.22 12.08 -10.54
CA ASP A 110 24.09 12.13 -9.35
C ASP A 110 24.12 13.52 -8.70
N ILE A 111 23.03 13.87 -7.99
CA ILE A 111 22.89 15.13 -7.25
C ILE A 111 22.87 14.81 -5.75
N PRO A 112 24.07 14.74 -5.10
CA PRO A 112 24.16 14.33 -3.72
C PRO A 112 23.62 15.38 -2.75
N LEU A 113 23.00 14.91 -1.67
CA LEU A 113 22.70 15.66 -0.46
C LEU A 113 23.62 15.20 0.65
N GLU A 114 24.26 16.13 1.31
CA GLU A 114 25.10 15.86 2.47
C GLU A 114 24.29 16.05 3.76
N GLY A 115 24.40 15.06 4.65
CA GLY A 115 23.79 15.06 5.97
C GLY A 115 24.82 15.07 7.09
N PRO A 116 24.38 15.03 8.36
CA PRO A 116 25.27 14.98 9.50
C PRO A 116 26.09 13.69 9.51
N ASP A 117 27.31 13.76 10.07
CA ASP A 117 28.20 12.61 10.32
C ASP A 117 28.54 11.80 9.03
N GLY A 118 28.62 12.47 7.88
CA GLY A 118 28.94 11.85 6.61
C GLY A 118 27.79 11.02 6.01
N ALA A 119 26.58 11.15 6.53
CA ALA A 119 25.40 10.56 5.91
C ALA A 119 25.09 11.25 4.59
N THR A 120 24.66 10.49 3.59
CA THR A 120 24.33 10.99 2.26
C THR A 120 22.97 10.52 1.78
N ASP A 121 22.36 11.30 0.91
CA ASP A 121 21.22 10.95 0.08
C ASP A 121 21.45 11.50 -1.33
N ASN A 122 20.55 11.28 -2.27
CA ASN A 122 20.68 11.76 -3.64
C ASN A 122 19.30 12.13 -4.21
N ILE A 123 19.20 13.27 -4.91
CA ILE A 123 17.97 13.78 -5.51
C ILE A 123 17.99 13.77 -7.03
N GLY A 124 19.04 13.24 -7.63
CA GLY A 124 19.18 12.95 -9.05
C GLY A 124 18.98 11.47 -9.38
N TYR A 125 19.01 11.13 -10.65
CA TYR A 125 19.06 9.74 -11.10
C TYR A 125 20.35 9.05 -10.65
N LEU A 126 20.28 7.73 -10.39
CA LEU A 126 21.42 6.89 -10.05
C LEU A 126 21.53 5.64 -10.97
N GLY A 127 20.66 5.55 -11.96
CA GLY A 127 20.75 4.61 -13.07
C GLY A 127 20.16 3.22 -12.81
N GLY A 128 19.41 3.02 -11.74
CA GLY A 128 18.64 1.77 -11.58
C GLY A 128 17.57 1.65 -12.67
N ASP A 129 17.45 0.47 -13.30
CA ASP A 129 16.71 0.25 -14.53
C ASP A 129 16.02 -1.13 -14.60
N PHE A 130 15.29 -1.41 -15.68
CA PHE A 130 14.63 -2.69 -15.91
C PHE A 130 15.61 -3.86 -15.93
N LYS A 131 16.81 -3.66 -16.48
CA LYS A 131 17.82 -4.69 -16.58
C LYS A 131 18.39 -5.04 -15.21
N GLY A 132 18.57 -4.06 -14.34
CA GLY A 132 19.00 -4.28 -12.95
C GLY A 132 17.95 -5.05 -12.15
N VAL A 133 16.66 -4.73 -12.31
CA VAL A 133 15.57 -5.48 -11.67
C VAL A 133 15.51 -6.90 -12.22
N LEU A 134 15.54 -7.07 -13.54
CA LEU A 134 15.47 -8.38 -14.19
C LEU A 134 16.66 -9.29 -13.84
N ASN A 135 17.87 -8.75 -13.81
CA ASN A 135 19.07 -9.50 -13.43
C ASN A 135 18.96 -10.06 -12.00
N ASN A 136 18.20 -9.39 -11.14
CA ASN A 136 17.97 -9.76 -9.75
C ASN A 136 16.59 -10.43 -9.50
N ALA A 137 15.87 -10.84 -10.55
CA ALA A 137 14.59 -11.54 -10.43
C ALA A 137 14.71 -12.84 -9.62
N GLY A 138 15.83 -13.56 -9.78
CA GLY A 138 16.15 -14.75 -8.99
C GLY A 138 16.25 -14.46 -7.49
N TYR A 139 16.93 -13.40 -7.11
CA TYR A 139 17.04 -12.94 -5.72
C TYR A 139 15.65 -12.67 -5.10
N ILE A 140 14.81 -11.93 -5.80
CA ILE A 140 13.46 -11.56 -5.36
C ILE A 140 12.58 -12.82 -5.21
N ARG A 141 12.61 -13.71 -6.22
CA ARG A 141 11.85 -14.97 -6.19
C ARG A 141 12.30 -15.89 -5.07
N ASP A 142 13.62 -15.99 -4.83
CA ASP A 142 14.19 -16.88 -3.82
C ASP A 142 13.90 -16.41 -2.39
N LEU A 143 13.69 -15.10 -2.19
CA LEU A 143 13.13 -14.53 -0.95
C LEU A 143 11.69 -15.01 -0.68
N GLY A 144 10.96 -15.47 -1.70
CA GLY A 144 9.59 -15.95 -1.57
C GLY A 144 8.52 -15.01 -2.15
N PHE A 145 8.93 -13.92 -2.82
CA PHE A 145 8.00 -13.01 -3.50
C PHE A 145 7.52 -13.58 -4.83
N SER A 146 6.33 -13.17 -5.25
CA SER A 146 5.68 -13.59 -6.49
C SER A 146 5.25 -12.39 -7.35
N ALA A 147 5.41 -11.17 -6.85
CA ALA A 147 5.19 -9.94 -7.58
C ALA A 147 6.28 -8.91 -7.24
N VAL A 148 6.58 -8.04 -8.20
CA VAL A 148 7.47 -6.89 -8.03
C VAL A 148 6.67 -5.63 -8.33
N TRP A 149 6.60 -4.72 -7.37
CA TRP A 149 6.07 -3.37 -7.58
C TRP A 149 7.24 -2.46 -7.93
N ILE A 150 7.17 -1.81 -9.10
CA ILE A 150 8.12 -0.81 -9.59
C ILE A 150 7.48 0.57 -9.58
N THR A 151 8.28 1.61 -9.35
CA THR A 151 7.85 3.03 -9.47
C THR A 151 7.33 3.34 -10.88
N PRO A 152 6.60 4.47 -11.09
CA PRO A 152 6.07 4.81 -12.41
C PRO A 152 7.16 4.84 -13.48
N ILE A 153 6.78 4.43 -14.69
CA ILE A 153 7.71 4.18 -15.80
C ILE A 153 7.60 5.22 -16.93
N THR A 154 6.69 6.16 -16.77
CA THR A 154 6.32 7.12 -17.82
C THR A 154 7.27 8.31 -17.83
N ASP A 155 7.43 8.91 -19.03
CA ASP A 155 8.40 9.97 -19.34
C ASP A 155 8.31 11.16 -18.37
N ASN A 156 9.45 11.56 -17.79
CA ASN A 156 9.60 12.65 -16.84
C ASN A 156 10.44 13.79 -17.46
N PRO A 157 10.34 15.03 -16.94
CA PRO A 157 11.16 16.14 -17.46
C PRO A 157 12.67 15.88 -17.39
N ASP A 158 13.38 16.19 -18.47
CA ASP A 158 14.82 15.97 -18.68
C ASP A 158 15.73 16.97 -17.94
N GLU A 159 15.21 17.69 -16.96
CA GLU A 159 15.94 18.70 -16.19
C GLU A 159 15.61 18.57 -14.70
N ALA A 160 16.53 19.00 -13.83
CA ALA A 160 16.19 19.21 -12.42
C ALA A 160 15.27 20.43 -12.27
N PHE A 161 14.26 20.33 -11.40
CA PHE A 161 13.27 21.39 -11.17
C PHE A 161 13.91 22.63 -10.52
N THR A 162 13.62 23.82 -11.05
CA THR A 162 14.22 25.07 -10.57
C THR A 162 13.32 25.90 -9.65
N GLY A 163 12.04 25.51 -9.51
CA GLY A 163 11.07 26.21 -8.67
C GLY A 163 10.96 25.63 -7.25
N GLY A 164 10.07 26.19 -6.46
CA GLY A 164 9.81 25.74 -5.09
C GLY A 164 10.94 26.04 -4.09
N ASP A 165 10.90 25.36 -2.96
CA ASP A 165 11.95 25.40 -1.94
C ASP A 165 13.08 24.41 -2.27
N PRO A 166 14.35 24.75 -1.96
CA PRO A 166 15.45 23.84 -2.22
C PRO A 166 15.37 22.60 -1.35
N VAL A 167 15.57 21.44 -1.98
CA VAL A 167 15.71 20.19 -1.22
C VAL A 167 16.97 20.26 -0.34
N ARG A 168 16.83 19.88 0.91
CA ARG A 168 17.89 19.79 1.91
C ARG A 168 17.78 18.49 2.67
N TRP A 169 18.83 18.08 3.32
CA TRP A 169 18.81 16.91 4.18
C TRP A 169 17.62 16.91 5.13
N GLY A 170 16.79 15.85 5.07
CA GLY A 170 15.60 15.68 5.91
C GLY A 170 14.46 16.66 5.65
N SER A 171 14.50 17.44 4.56
CA SER A 171 13.34 18.27 4.18
C SER A 171 12.21 17.39 3.63
N GLY A 172 10.96 17.71 4.01
CA GLY A 172 9.77 17.16 3.34
C GLY A 172 9.27 18.14 2.28
N LEU A 173 8.45 17.70 1.32
CA LEU A 173 7.73 18.51 0.32
C LEU A 173 8.54 19.68 -0.28
N ALA A 174 9.81 19.46 -0.56
CA ALA A 174 10.71 20.40 -1.21
C ALA A 174 11.18 19.80 -2.53
N ASP A 175 11.20 20.59 -3.61
CA ASP A 175 11.38 20.06 -4.96
C ASP A 175 12.51 20.70 -5.75
N ARG A 176 13.00 21.92 -5.37
CA ARG A 176 14.07 22.58 -6.11
C ARG A 176 15.36 21.78 -6.08
N GLY A 177 15.87 21.47 -7.25
CA GLY A 177 17.07 20.67 -7.47
C GLY A 177 16.79 19.19 -7.65
N LYS A 178 15.57 18.70 -7.38
CA LYS A 178 15.17 17.30 -7.55
C LYS A 178 14.81 17.01 -9.01
N THR A 179 14.99 15.78 -9.43
CA THR A 179 14.65 15.28 -10.76
C THR A 179 13.50 14.31 -10.71
N GLY A 180 13.02 13.84 -11.87
CA GLY A 180 11.97 12.85 -12.01
C GLY A 180 12.35 11.41 -11.66
N TYR A 181 13.52 11.14 -11.07
CA TYR A 181 14.06 9.80 -10.79
C TYR A 181 13.09 8.82 -10.12
N HIS A 182 12.10 9.35 -9.42
CA HIS A 182 11.08 8.57 -8.71
C HIS A 182 9.89 8.18 -9.61
N GLY A 183 9.77 8.76 -10.83
CA GLY A 183 8.73 8.45 -11.79
C GLY A 183 7.41 9.21 -11.64
N TYR A 184 7.20 9.97 -10.54
CA TYR A 184 5.90 10.61 -10.25
C TYR A 184 5.69 11.97 -10.91
N TRP A 185 6.60 12.43 -11.76
CA TRP A 185 6.53 13.74 -12.42
C TRP A 185 6.28 13.67 -13.92
N SER A 186 5.54 12.64 -14.36
CA SER A 186 5.35 12.39 -15.79
C SER A 186 4.79 13.59 -16.55
N ASP A 187 5.34 13.81 -17.74
CA ASP A 187 4.85 14.74 -18.74
C ASP A 187 4.24 14.01 -19.95
N ASN A 188 4.60 12.74 -20.18
CA ASN A 188 3.95 11.89 -21.18
C ASN A 188 3.64 10.50 -20.60
N PHE A 189 2.36 10.21 -20.35
CA PHE A 189 1.92 8.97 -19.71
C PHE A 189 1.83 7.76 -20.67
N PHE A 190 2.09 7.98 -21.97
CA PHE A 190 2.15 6.91 -22.97
C PHE A 190 3.58 6.52 -23.35
N MET A 191 4.57 7.32 -23.00
CA MET A 191 5.96 7.08 -23.34
C MET A 191 6.72 6.54 -22.15
N LEU A 192 7.67 5.66 -22.44
CA LEU A 192 8.58 5.11 -21.46
C LEU A 192 9.73 6.09 -21.21
N ASP A 193 10.02 6.35 -19.94
CA ASP A 193 11.18 7.16 -19.53
C ASP A 193 12.49 6.51 -20.00
N GLU A 194 13.36 7.28 -20.65
CA GLU A 194 14.57 6.79 -21.31
C GLU A 194 15.63 6.23 -20.36
N HIS A 195 15.49 6.46 -19.05
CA HIS A 195 16.39 5.88 -18.02
C HIS A 195 16.09 4.41 -17.72
N LEU A 196 14.96 3.86 -18.18
CA LEU A 196 14.48 2.53 -17.76
C LEU A 196 14.77 1.42 -18.77
N PRO A 197 14.58 1.61 -20.10
CA PRO A 197 14.76 0.54 -21.08
C PRO A 197 16.23 0.32 -21.42
N SER A 198 16.52 -0.87 -21.94
CA SER A 198 17.78 -1.21 -22.61
C SER A 198 17.50 -1.76 -24.01
N PRO A 199 18.47 -1.84 -24.92
CA PRO A 199 18.25 -2.43 -26.22
C PRO A 199 17.60 -3.81 -26.15
N GLY A 200 16.39 -3.97 -26.71
CA GLY A 200 15.60 -5.21 -26.65
C GLY A 200 14.96 -5.52 -25.29
N LEU A 201 14.89 -4.55 -24.40
CA LEU A 201 14.26 -4.65 -23.10
C LEU A 201 13.42 -3.38 -22.82
N ASP A 202 12.33 -3.19 -23.57
CA ASP A 202 11.24 -2.29 -23.26
C ASP A 202 10.33 -2.86 -22.16
N PHE A 203 9.25 -2.18 -21.81
CA PHE A 203 8.36 -2.63 -20.75
C PHE A 203 7.68 -3.95 -21.08
N ALA A 204 7.21 -4.17 -22.30
CA ALA A 204 6.60 -5.44 -22.72
C ALA A 204 7.59 -6.63 -22.62
N ALA A 205 8.84 -6.42 -23.04
CA ALA A 205 9.89 -7.43 -22.89
C ALA A 205 10.24 -7.68 -21.42
N PHE A 206 10.31 -6.62 -20.60
CA PHE A 206 10.56 -6.70 -19.17
C PHE A 206 9.48 -7.51 -18.47
N THR A 207 8.20 -7.17 -18.61
CA THR A 207 7.08 -7.87 -17.96
C THR A 207 6.99 -9.33 -18.38
N ARG A 208 7.22 -9.61 -19.66
CA ARG A 208 7.27 -10.99 -20.18
C ARG A 208 8.38 -11.79 -19.51
N LYS A 209 9.61 -11.25 -19.46
CA LYS A 209 10.76 -11.93 -18.85
C LYS A 209 10.61 -12.09 -17.34
N MET A 210 10.03 -11.09 -16.64
CA MET A 210 9.69 -11.22 -15.22
C MET A 210 8.69 -12.36 -15.00
N ARG A 211 7.67 -12.48 -15.84
CA ARG A 211 6.68 -13.58 -15.80
C ARG A 211 7.32 -14.94 -16.05
N GLU A 212 8.28 -15.05 -16.97
CA GLU A 212 9.07 -16.26 -17.21
C GLU A 212 9.88 -16.66 -15.96
N GLN A 213 10.27 -15.69 -15.12
CA GLN A 213 10.90 -15.93 -13.82
C GLN A 213 9.89 -16.23 -12.69
N GLY A 214 8.58 -16.25 -12.99
CA GLY A 214 7.51 -16.48 -12.00
C GLY A 214 7.14 -15.24 -11.18
N LEU A 215 7.46 -14.04 -11.65
CA LEU A 215 7.18 -12.77 -11.00
C LEU A 215 6.17 -11.95 -11.82
N LYS A 216 5.10 -11.47 -11.18
CA LYS A 216 4.16 -10.50 -11.74
C LYS A 216 4.74 -9.10 -11.59
N THR A 217 4.45 -8.20 -12.54
CA THR A 217 4.81 -6.79 -12.43
C THR A 217 3.61 -5.98 -11.95
N VAL A 218 3.74 -5.32 -10.80
CA VAL A 218 2.79 -4.31 -10.32
C VAL A 218 3.34 -2.96 -10.76
N LEU A 219 2.57 -2.25 -11.57
CA LEU A 219 2.94 -0.92 -12.04
C LEU A 219 2.38 0.15 -11.11
N ASP A 220 3.26 1.05 -10.64
CA ASP A 220 2.82 2.27 -9.97
C ASP A 220 2.29 3.28 -10.99
N ILE A 221 1.16 3.89 -10.71
CA ILE A 221 0.48 4.81 -11.63
C ILE A 221 0.05 6.10 -10.96
N VAL A 222 0.03 7.18 -11.73
CA VAL A 222 -0.41 8.52 -11.31
C VAL A 222 -1.50 8.99 -12.25
N THR A 223 -2.66 9.44 -11.72
CA THR A 223 -3.75 9.99 -12.56
C THR A 223 -4.24 11.36 -12.13
N ASN A 224 -3.80 11.85 -10.98
CA ASN A 224 -4.34 13.06 -10.37
C ASN A 224 -3.35 14.23 -10.30
N HIS A 225 -2.14 14.05 -10.80
CA HIS A 225 -1.14 15.12 -10.98
C HIS A 225 -0.14 14.77 -12.07
N GLY A 226 0.59 15.75 -12.53
CA GLY A 226 1.79 15.65 -13.36
C GLY A 226 2.97 16.31 -12.65
N SER A 227 3.99 16.70 -13.43
CA SER A 227 5.20 17.33 -12.90
C SER A 227 4.91 18.66 -12.18
N PRO A 228 5.84 19.19 -11.35
CA PRO A 228 5.76 20.56 -10.83
C PRO A 228 5.58 21.57 -11.96
N ALA A 229 4.76 22.60 -11.76
CA ALA A 229 4.26 23.40 -12.87
C ALA A 229 4.40 24.91 -12.70
N TRP A 230 4.88 25.40 -11.58
CA TRP A 230 4.95 26.82 -11.28
C TRP A 230 6.04 27.15 -10.27
N THR A 231 6.28 28.45 -10.03
CA THR A 231 7.38 28.99 -9.22
C THR A 231 8.78 28.92 -9.87
N MET A 232 8.89 28.47 -11.10
CA MET A 232 10.17 28.49 -11.81
C MET A 232 10.56 29.93 -12.15
N PRO A 233 11.84 30.34 -11.94
CA PRO A 233 12.32 31.67 -12.36
C PRO A 233 12.16 31.91 -13.86
N VAL A 234 12.37 30.84 -14.66
CA VAL A 234 12.10 30.78 -16.09
C VAL A 234 11.40 29.47 -16.38
N ALA A 235 10.35 29.47 -17.17
CA ALA A 235 9.61 28.26 -17.52
C ALA A 235 10.55 27.23 -18.17
N GLN A 236 10.58 26.03 -17.58
CA GLN A 236 11.35 24.90 -18.10
C GLN A 236 10.55 24.12 -19.16
N ALA A 237 11.24 23.43 -20.05
CA ALA A 237 10.67 22.96 -21.31
C ALA A 237 9.49 21.98 -21.12
N LYS A 238 9.60 20.99 -20.21
CA LYS A 238 8.61 19.93 -20.01
C LYS A 238 7.76 20.10 -18.73
N PHE A 239 8.22 20.87 -17.74
CA PHE A 239 7.51 21.01 -16.46
C PHE A 239 6.12 21.66 -16.61
N GLY A 240 5.12 21.05 -15.97
CA GLY A 240 3.72 21.50 -16.02
C GLY A 240 3.02 21.25 -17.34
N LYS A 241 3.56 20.34 -18.18
CA LYS A 241 2.99 19.96 -19.46
C LYS A 241 2.53 18.51 -19.49
N ILE A 242 1.61 18.20 -20.40
CA ILE A 242 1.18 16.83 -20.72
C ILE A 242 1.13 16.67 -22.23
N TYR A 243 1.72 15.58 -22.70
CA TYR A 243 1.76 15.20 -24.11
C TYR A 243 0.94 13.92 -24.34
N ASP A 244 0.41 13.75 -25.56
CA ASP A 244 -0.29 12.52 -25.94
C ASP A 244 0.68 11.46 -26.52
N ASN A 245 0.12 10.34 -26.95
CA ASN A 245 0.86 9.21 -27.55
C ASN A 245 1.56 9.53 -28.87
N GLU A 246 1.25 10.67 -29.51
CA GLU A 246 1.88 11.16 -30.73
C GLU A 246 2.90 12.28 -30.42
N GLY A 247 3.12 12.60 -29.14
CA GLY A 247 4.02 13.66 -28.70
C GLY A 247 3.45 15.07 -28.88
N ARG A 248 2.14 15.21 -29.07
CA ARG A 248 1.49 16.52 -29.18
C ARG A 248 1.15 17.05 -27.79
N LEU A 249 1.40 18.34 -27.58
CA LEU A 249 1.05 19.03 -26.35
C LEU A 249 -0.48 19.09 -26.17
N VAL A 250 -1.00 18.49 -25.12
CA VAL A 250 -2.45 18.50 -24.78
C VAL A 250 -2.78 19.37 -23.58
N ALA A 251 -1.83 19.61 -22.68
CA ALA A 251 -2.01 20.52 -21.56
C ALA A 251 -0.70 21.21 -21.17
N ASP A 252 -0.77 22.47 -20.71
CA ASP A 252 0.37 23.27 -20.25
C ASP A 252 -0.10 24.28 -19.19
N GLN A 253 0.44 24.20 -17.99
CA GLN A 253 0.15 25.14 -16.90
C GLN A 253 0.89 26.48 -17.07
N GLN A 254 1.83 26.58 -18.00
CA GLN A 254 2.53 27.82 -18.43
C GLN A 254 3.25 28.55 -17.29
N ASN A 255 3.82 27.81 -16.33
CA ASN A 255 4.47 28.35 -15.12
C ASN A 255 3.55 29.30 -14.31
N LEU A 256 2.24 29.09 -14.38
CA LEU A 256 1.25 29.88 -13.65
C LEU A 256 0.79 29.16 -12.38
N PRO A 257 0.57 29.87 -11.26
CA PRO A 257 -0.06 29.27 -10.10
C PRO A 257 -1.52 28.90 -10.43
N PRO A 258 -2.08 27.87 -9.74
CA PRO A 258 -3.41 27.32 -10.08
C PRO A 258 -4.55 28.36 -10.15
N ASP A 259 -4.53 29.38 -9.29
CA ASP A 259 -5.53 30.45 -9.26
C ASP A 259 -5.47 31.42 -10.46
N LYS A 260 -4.44 31.33 -11.32
CA LYS A 260 -4.27 32.10 -12.56
C LYS A 260 -4.61 31.30 -13.80
N LEU A 261 -4.94 30.02 -13.67
CA LEU A 261 -5.36 29.20 -14.81
C LEU A 261 -6.75 29.61 -15.28
N ASP A 262 -6.95 29.60 -16.60
CA ASP A 262 -8.24 29.92 -17.24
C ASP A 262 -8.69 28.77 -18.16
N PRO A 263 -9.23 27.67 -17.64
CA PRO A 263 -9.67 26.53 -18.43
C PRO A 263 -10.85 26.82 -19.36
N ARG A 264 -11.52 27.98 -19.20
CA ARG A 264 -12.64 28.38 -20.06
C ARG A 264 -12.19 29.01 -21.38
N HIS A 265 -11.08 29.73 -21.37
CA HIS A 265 -10.60 30.47 -22.53
C HIS A 265 -9.25 29.97 -23.06
N ASN A 266 -8.53 29.18 -22.28
CA ASN A 266 -7.28 28.53 -22.69
C ASN A 266 -7.42 27.00 -22.65
N PRO A 267 -7.53 26.31 -23.80
CA PRO A 267 -7.66 24.86 -23.83
C PRO A 267 -6.51 24.11 -23.16
N LEU A 268 -5.29 24.67 -23.16
CA LEU A 268 -4.12 24.05 -22.53
C LEU A 268 -4.24 24.00 -20.99
N HIS A 269 -5.09 24.83 -20.38
CA HIS A 269 -5.37 24.80 -18.95
C HIS A 269 -6.46 23.81 -18.57
N ALA A 270 -7.16 23.21 -19.53
CA ALA A 270 -8.40 22.46 -19.30
C ALA A 270 -8.21 21.21 -18.43
N PHE A 271 -7.03 20.58 -18.44
CA PHE A 271 -6.76 19.39 -17.64
C PHE A 271 -6.50 19.71 -16.15
N TYR A 272 -6.18 20.97 -15.81
CA TYR A 272 -5.67 21.31 -14.50
C TYR A 272 -6.73 21.87 -13.55
N LYS A 273 -6.57 21.58 -12.26
CA LYS A 273 -7.29 22.23 -11.17
C LYS A 273 -6.89 23.71 -11.08
N THR A 274 -7.87 24.57 -10.80
CA THR A 274 -7.63 26.00 -10.50
C THR A 274 -7.40 26.26 -8.99
N THR A 275 -7.19 25.19 -8.23
CA THR A 275 -6.86 25.23 -6.80
C THR A 275 -5.54 24.48 -6.56
N PRO A 276 -4.74 24.93 -5.57
CA PRO A 276 -3.50 24.22 -5.23
C PRO A 276 -3.75 22.72 -4.96
N PHE A 277 -2.83 21.89 -5.44
CA PHE A 277 -2.81 20.46 -5.19
C PHE A 277 -1.79 20.15 -4.08
N LEU A 278 -0.71 19.44 -4.37
CA LEU A 278 0.37 19.12 -3.43
C LEU A 278 1.63 19.89 -3.86
N ALA A 279 2.20 20.71 -2.98
CA ALA A 279 3.34 21.57 -3.27
C ALA A 279 3.17 22.32 -4.61
N GLN A 280 4.10 22.17 -5.56
CA GLN A 280 4.06 22.78 -6.89
C GLN A 280 3.52 21.84 -7.99
N LEU A 281 3.01 20.65 -7.64
CA LEU A 281 2.52 19.69 -8.63
C LEU A 281 1.32 20.21 -9.41
N SER A 282 1.28 19.89 -10.71
CA SER A 282 0.14 20.20 -11.58
C SER A 282 -1.02 19.25 -11.28
N GLY A 283 -1.97 19.70 -10.45
CA GLY A 283 -3.14 18.89 -10.09
C GLY A 283 -4.11 18.74 -11.26
N ILE A 284 -4.50 17.51 -11.57
CA ILE A 284 -5.47 17.20 -12.64
C ILE A 284 -6.90 17.38 -12.12
N ASP A 285 -7.77 18.01 -12.94
CA ASP A 285 -9.19 18.16 -12.61
C ASP A 285 -9.93 16.83 -12.79
N GLU A 286 -10.27 16.21 -11.68
CA GLU A 286 -11.00 14.94 -11.62
C GLU A 286 -12.42 14.98 -12.24
N ASN A 287 -12.94 16.17 -12.54
CA ASN A 287 -14.22 16.36 -13.22
C ASN A 287 -14.08 16.50 -14.73
N ASN A 288 -12.86 16.61 -15.26
CA ASN A 288 -12.62 16.70 -16.69
C ASN A 288 -12.66 15.30 -17.34
N ALA A 289 -13.68 15.10 -18.20
CA ALA A 289 -13.86 13.82 -18.89
C ALA A 289 -12.71 13.48 -19.85
N ALA A 290 -12.15 14.49 -20.55
CA ALA A 290 -11.04 14.27 -21.47
C ALA A 290 -9.75 13.89 -20.73
N ALA A 291 -9.51 14.44 -19.54
CA ALA A 291 -8.40 14.00 -18.70
C ALA A 291 -8.57 12.56 -18.23
N LEU A 292 -9.79 12.17 -17.80
CA LEU A 292 -10.08 10.77 -17.45
C LEU A 292 -9.90 9.84 -18.66
N ASP A 293 -10.37 10.25 -19.86
CA ASP A 293 -10.19 9.48 -21.11
C ASP A 293 -8.73 9.26 -21.42
N TYR A 294 -7.91 10.29 -21.26
CA TYR A 294 -6.47 10.25 -21.46
C TYR A 294 -5.80 9.22 -20.55
N PHE A 295 -6.06 9.29 -19.23
CA PHE A 295 -5.43 8.38 -18.27
C PHE A 295 -5.90 6.94 -18.41
N VAL A 296 -7.18 6.71 -18.71
CA VAL A 296 -7.68 5.35 -18.98
C VAL A 296 -6.96 4.77 -20.21
N ALA A 297 -6.84 5.52 -21.31
CA ALA A 297 -6.17 5.03 -22.49
C ALA A 297 -4.68 4.76 -22.27
N ALA A 298 -3.99 5.65 -21.52
CA ALA A 298 -2.57 5.46 -21.18
C ALA A 298 -2.36 4.20 -20.33
N TYR A 299 -3.21 3.94 -19.37
CA TYR A 299 -3.04 2.77 -18.49
C TYR A 299 -3.60 1.47 -19.07
N ASP A 300 -4.58 1.51 -19.98
CA ASP A 300 -4.94 0.37 -20.81
C ASP A 300 -3.73 -0.11 -21.63
N HIS A 301 -2.99 0.82 -22.25
CA HIS A 301 -1.77 0.50 -22.99
C HIS A 301 -0.74 -0.25 -22.11
N TRP A 302 -0.48 0.21 -20.89
CA TRP A 302 0.49 -0.46 -20.02
C TRP A 302 0.01 -1.82 -19.47
N ILE A 303 -1.30 -2.04 -19.37
CA ILE A 303 -1.84 -3.39 -19.08
C ILE A 303 -1.62 -4.31 -20.27
N GLU A 304 -1.83 -3.85 -21.50
CA GLU A 304 -1.57 -4.63 -22.71
C GLU A 304 -0.09 -5.00 -22.83
N GLU A 305 0.83 -4.15 -22.37
CA GLU A 305 2.27 -4.44 -22.28
C GLU A 305 2.64 -5.30 -21.07
N GLY A 306 1.68 -5.72 -20.24
CA GLY A 306 1.86 -6.79 -19.26
C GLY A 306 1.90 -6.39 -17.80
N ALA A 307 1.50 -5.17 -17.44
CA ALA A 307 1.22 -4.84 -16.04
C ALA A 307 0.14 -5.79 -15.48
N ALA A 308 0.42 -6.46 -14.36
CA ALA A 308 -0.45 -7.47 -13.78
C ALA A 308 -1.38 -6.90 -12.68
N ALA A 309 -1.06 -5.75 -12.15
CA ALA A 309 -1.85 -4.99 -11.18
C ALA A 309 -1.36 -3.54 -11.15
N PHE A 310 -2.17 -2.63 -10.61
CA PHE A 310 -1.74 -1.25 -10.33
C PHE A 310 -1.63 -0.96 -8.83
N ARG A 311 -0.56 -0.26 -8.45
CA ARG A 311 -0.55 0.63 -7.29
C ARG A 311 -0.90 2.03 -7.79
N ILE A 312 -1.86 2.68 -7.17
CA ILE A 312 -2.33 4.01 -7.57
C ILE A 312 -1.85 5.02 -6.54
N ASP A 313 -1.05 5.98 -7.01
CA ASP A 313 -0.52 7.05 -6.18
C ASP A 313 -1.62 8.00 -5.72
N THR A 314 -1.46 8.53 -4.50
CA THR A 314 -2.27 9.61 -3.92
C THR A 314 -3.80 9.48 -4.10
N VAL A 315 -4.35 8.26 -4.04
CA VAL A 315 -5.80 8.00 -4.14
C VAL A 315 -6.60 8.91 -3.20
N GLY A 316 -6.08 9.15 -1.99
CA GLY A 316 -6.73 9.99 -0.98
C GLY A 316 -6.94 11.47 -1.37
N LEU A 317 -6.30 11.96 -2.44
CA LEU A 317 -6.39 13.34 -2.90
C LEU A 317 -7.47 13.58 -3.96
N SER A 318 -8.12 12.52 -4.47
CA SER A 318 -9.28 12.60 -5.35
C SER A 318 -10.50 11.90 -4.72
N ALA A 319 -11.69 12.33 -5.10
CA ALA A 319 -12.93 11.82 -4.50
C ALA A 319 -13.24 10.37 -4.97
N PRO A 320 -13.85 9.51 -4.13
CA PRO A 320 -14.22 8.15 -4.49
C PRO A 320 -14.98 8.01 -5.83
N PRO A 321 -15.91 8.90 -6.23
CA PRO A 321 -16.58 8.80 -7.54
C PRO A 321 -15.66 8.91 -8.76
N TYR A 322 -14.54 9.62 -8.67
CA TYR A 322 -13.53 9.64 -9.74
C TYR A 322 -12.90 8.25 -9.90
N TRP A 323 -12.49 7.66 -8.80
CA TRP A 323 -11.87 6.33 -8.78
C TRP A 323 -12.81 5.24 -9.25
N LYS A 324 -14.12 5.38 -8.93
CA LYS A 324 -15.14 4.47 -9.49
C LYS A 324 -15.18 4.54 -11.02
N LYS A 325 -15.19 5.75 -11.59
CA LYS A 325 -15.19 5.91 -13.06
C LYS A 325 -13.94 5.33 -13.70
N PHE A 326 -12.76 5.59 -13.11
CA PHE A 326 -11.49 5.07 -13.60
C PHE A 326 -11.46 3.53 -13.53
N SER A 327 -11.71 2.97 -12.37
CA SER A 327 -11.62 1.52 -12.15
C SER A 327 -12.66 0.73 -12.92
N ASP A 328 -13.90 1.23 -13.07
CA ASP A 328 -14.94 0.59 -13.85
C ASP A 328 -14.55 0.52 -15.33
N ARG A 329 -13.92 1.56 -15.87
CA ARG A 329 -13.47 1.59 -17.27
C ARG A 329 -12.31 0.62 -17.51
N ILE A 330 -11.31 0.60 -16.63
CA ILE A 330 -10.21 -0.38 -16.71
C ILE A 330 -10.77 -1.80 -16.65
N ARG A 331 -11.70 -2.09 -15.74
CA ARG A 331 -12.26 -3.44 -15.61
C ARG A 331 -13.26 -3.82 -16.71
N ALA A 332 -13.77 -2.86 -17.46
CA ALA A 332 -14.59 -3.13 -18.64
C ALA A 332 -13.77 -3.81 -19.76
N THR A 333 -12.50 -3.42 -19.92
CA THR A 333 -11.55 -4.02 -20.88
C THR A 333 -10.74 -5.15 -20.26
N HIS A 334 -10.41 -5.05 -18.96
CA HIS A 334 -9.61 -6.03 -18.22
C HIS A 334 -10.37 -6.57 -16.99
N PRO A 335 -11.35 -7.47 -17.16
CA PRO A 335 -12.16 -7.99 -16.05
C PRO A 335 -11.32 -8.61 -14.93
N GLY A 336 -11.60 -8.21 -13.68
CA GLY A 336 -10.88 -8.70 -12.50
C GLY A 336 -9.49 -8.11 -12.29
N PHE A 337 -9.09 -7.08 -13.04
CA PHE A 337 -7.79 -6.43 -12.85
C PHE A 337 -7.66 -5.84 -11.44
N PHE A 338 -6.63 -6.28 -10.71
CA PHE A 338 -6.41 -5.88 -9.33
C PHE A 338 -5.78 -4.48 -9.24
N MET A 339 -6.33 -3.65 -8.38
CA MET A 339 -5.82 -2.30 -8.10
C MET A 339 -5.81 -2.07 -6.60
N PHE A 340 -4.74 -1.44 -6.12
CA PHE A 340 -4.66 -0.93 -4.76
C PHE A 340 -4.10 0.50 -4.76
N GLY A 341 -4.61 1.34 -3.88
CA GLY A 341 -4.28 2.75 -3.84
C GLY A 341 -3.55 3.16 -2.57
N GLU A 342 -2.82 4.26 -2.70
CA GLU A 342 -2.28 4.96 -1.56
C GLU A 342 -3.26 6.02 -1.07
N ALA A 343 -3.79 5.82 0.13
CA ALA A 343 -4.46 6.88 0.87
C ALA A 343 -3.66 7.12 2.16
N PHE A 344 -2.75 8.11 2.12
CA PHE A 344 -1.85 8.41 3.24
C PHE A 344 -2.63 8.99 4.43
N GLU A 345 -3.34 8.11 5.13
CA GLU A 345 -4.22 8.45 6.25
C GLU A 345 -4.30 7.27 7.23
N TYR A 346 -4.14 7.55 8.51
CA TYR A 346 -4.13 6.53 9.57
C TYR A 346 -5.52 6.27 10.18
N ASP A 347 -6.53 7.05 9.82
CA ASP A 347 -7.93 6.81 10.21
C ASP A 347 -8.63 5.93 9.16
N ALA A 348 -8.86 4.66 9.52
CA ALA A 348 -9.49 3.67 8.67
C ALA A 348 -10.88 4.12 8.14
N ASN A 349 -11.64 4.91 8.93
CA ASN A 349 -12.97 5.39 8.51
C ASN A 349 -12.89 6.35 7.32
N LYS A 350 -11.80 7.10 7.18
CA LYS A 350 -11.62 8.05 6.07
C LYS A 350 -11.26 7.37 4.76
N ILE A 351 -10.57 6.23 4.82
CA ILE A 351 -10.07 5.54 3.62
C ILE A 351 -10.95 4.38 3.17
N ALA A 352 -11.77 3.81 4.04
CA ALA A 352 -12.57 2.63 3.74
C ALA A 352 -13.50 2.80 2.52
N ALA A 353 -13.96 4.02 2.23
CA ALA A 353 -14.86 4.33 1.11
C ALA A 353 -14.27 3.89 -0.25
N TYR A 354 -12.95 4.02 -0.47
CA TYR A 354 -12.30 3.64 -1.73
C TYR A 354 -12.40 2.13 -2.01
N THR A 355 -12.49 1.30 -0.95
CA THR A 355 -12.60 -0.16 -1.10
C THR A 355 -13.99 -0.62 -1.51
N ARG A 356 -15.02 0.20 -1.35
CA ARG A 356 -16.42 -0.15 -1.62
C ARG A 356 -16.78 0.04 -3.09
N THR A 357 -17.93 -0.50 -3.50
CA THR A 357 -18.39 -0.44 -4.88
C THR A 357 -18.55 1.00 -5.40
N ASP A 358 -19.03 1.91 -4.57
CA ASP A 358 -19.16 3.34 -4.89
C ASP A 358 -17.82 4.09 -4.89
N GLY A 359 -16.77 3.51 -4.34
CA GLY A 359 -15.38 3.99 -4.37
C GLY A 359 -14.49 3.31 -5.41
N GLY A 360 -15.05 2.41 -6.24
CA GLY A 360 -14.33 1.76 -7.33
C GLY A 360 -13.75 0.39 -7.02
N ASN A 361 -14.05 -0.20 -5.86
CA ASN A 361 -13.50 -1.50 -5.44
C ASN A 361 -11.96 -1.54 -5.51
N ILE A 362 -11.31 -0.43 -5.17
CA ILE A 362 -9.84 -0.33 -5.13
C ILE A 362 -9.40 -0.79 -3.75
N SER A 363 -8.50 -1.76 -3.65
CA SER A 363 -7.85 -2.08 -2.39
C SER A 363 -6.95 -0.93 -1.94
N LEU A 364 -6.38 -1.01 -0.75
CA LEU A 364 -5.56 0.08 -0.20
C LEU A 364 -4.30 -0.45 0.47
N LEU A 365 -3.26 0.37 0.44
CA LEU A 365 -2.17 0.27 1.41
C LEU A 365 -2.73 0.50 2.82
N ASP A 366 -2.49 -0.44 3.72
CA ASP A 366 -3.08 -0.46 5.08
C ASP A 366 -2.31 0.45 6.05
N PHE A 367 -2.40 1.77 5.82
CA PHE A 367 -1.77 2.77 6.69
C PHE A 367 -2.23 2.70 8.15
N PRO A 368 -3.53 2.46 8.44
CA PRO A 368 -3.97 2.29 9.82
C PRO A 368 -3.25 1.16 10.55
N LEU A 369 -3.14 -0.02 9.94
CA LEU A 369 -2.39 -1.14 10.51
C LEU A 369 -0.88 -0.86 10.54
N ARG A 370 -0.32 -0.24 9.50
CA ARG A 370 1.10 0.16 9.45
C ARG A 370 1.50 0.98 10.69
N GLY A 371 0.68 1.96 11.07
CA GLY A 371 0.96 2.77 12.25
C GLY A 371 1.00 1.96 13.56
N GLN A 372 0.30 0.84 13.61
CA GLN A 372 0.32 -0.09 14.75
C GLN A 372 1.51 -1.05 14.67
N LEU A 373 1.84 -1.56 13.47
CA LEU A 373 3.03 -2.40 13.25
C LEU A 373 4.30 -1.68 13.68
N GLN A 374 4.44 -0.40 13.32
CA GLN A 374 5.57 0.42 13.76
C GLN A 374 5.68 0.47 15.28
N LYS A 375 4.58 0.75 16.00
CA LYS A 375 4.57 0.79 17.47
C LYS A 375 4.97 -0.54 18.10
N VAL A 376 4.59 -1.66 17.48
CA VAL A 376 4.85 -3.00 18.04
C VAL A 376 6.27 -3.45 17.77
N PHE A 377 6.82 -3.21 16.58
CA PHE A 377 8.10 -3.80 16.19
C PHE A 377 9.31 -2.87 16.36
N GLU A 378 9.10 -1.55 16.47
CA GLU A 378 10.17 -0.62 16.87
C GLU A 378 10.40 -0.59 18.39
N HIS A 379 9.42 -1.06 19.17
CA HIS A 379 9.49 -0.99 20.65
C HIS A 379 9.36 -2.40 21.26
N PRO A 380 10.47 -3.03 21.68
CA PRO A 380 10.49 -4.41 22.18
C PRO A 380 9.49 -4.70 23.31
N GLY A 381 9.24 -3.74 24.22
CA GLY A 381 8.28 -3.88 25.32
C GLY A 381 6.81 -3.68 24.99
N SER A 382 6.46 -3.53 23.70
CA SER A 382 5.08 -3.31 23.26
C SER A 382 4.27 -4.61 23.22
N ASP A 383 2.93 -4.47 23.17
CA ASP A 383 1.97 -5.56 23.25
C ASP A 383 1.37 -5.87 21.87
N TYR A 384 1.29 -7.14 21.49
CA TYR A 384 0.57 -7.59 20.28
C TYR A 384 -0.91 -7.16 20.29
N ALA A 385 -1.53 -6.92 21.46
CA ALA A 385 -2.89 -6.40 21.54
C ALA A 385 -3.07 -5.05 20.83
N THR A 386 -1.98 -4.28 20.65
CA THR A 386 -1.97 -3.04 19.89
C THR A 386 -2.41 -3.22 18.42
N LEU A 387 -2.23 -4.41 17.85
CA LEU A 387 -2.58 -4.70 16.45
C LEU A 387 -4.06 -5.00 16.25
N ALA A 388 -4.76 -5.50 17.28
CA ALA A 388 -6.14 -5.99 17.17
C ALA A 388 -7.13 -4.96 16.59
N PRO A 389 -7.13 -3.66 17.00
CA PRO A 389 -8.05 -2.66 16.44
C PRO A 389 -7.85 -2.39 14.95
N GLY A 390 -6.64 -2.62 14.41
CA GLY A 390 -6.32 -2.39 12.99
C GLY A 390 -6.69 -3.56 12.08
N LEU A 391 -7.11 -4.70 12.62
CA LEU A 391 -7.38 -5.89 11.81
C LEU A 391 -8.74 -5.84 11.09
N HIS A 392 -9.73 -5.18 11.66
CA HIS A 392 -11.07 -5.00 11.06
C HIS A 392 -11.70 -6.30 10.54
N LEU A 393 -11.62 -7.39 11.33
CA LEU A 393 -11.98 -8.74 10.88
C LEU A 393 -13.50 -8.95 10.74
N ASP A 394 -14.33 -8.22 11.51
CA ASP A 394 -15.78 -8.45 11.62
C ASP A 394 -16.64 -7.19 11.82
N ASP A 395 -16.08 -6.01 11.60
CA ASP A 395 -16.76 -4.71 11.77
C ASP A 395 -17.36 -4.12 10.48
N ARG A 396 -17.16 -4.78 9.35
CA ARG A 396 -17.64 -4.37 8.01
C ARG A 396 -17.17 -3.00 7.55
N LEU A 397 -16.05 -2.52 8.06
CA LEU A 397 -15.56 -1.19 7.71
C LEU A 397 -15.10 -1.15 6.24
N TYR A 398 -14.23 -2.08 5.85
CA TYR A 398 -13.76 -2.24 4.48
C TYR A 398 -14.68 -3.18 3.67
N ARG A 399 -14.62 -3.09 2.34
CA ARG A 399 -15.24 -4.09 1.48
C ARG A 399 -14.73 -5.50 1.82
N ASN A 400 -13.42 -5.66 1.92
CA ASN A 400 -12.80 -6.89 2.40
C ASN A 400 -11.42 -6.59 3.01
N PRO A 401 -11.20 -6.73 4.33
CA PRO A 401 -9.91 -6.44 4.95
C PRO A 401 -8.79 -7.41 4.55
N TYR A 402 -9.11 -8.58 4.00
CA TYR A 402 -8.14 -9.57 3.54
C TYR A 402 -7.50 -9.20 2.19
N GLU A 403 -8.03 -8.22 1.51
CA GLU A 403 -7.50 -7.68 0.25
C GLU A 403 -6.64 -6.44 0.46
N LEU A 404 -6.58 -5.87 1.69
CA LEU A 404 -5.70 -4.76 2.00
C LEU A 404 -4.23 -5.16 1.84
N VAL A 405 -3.44 -4.24 1.30
CA VAL A 405 -2.01 -4.43 1.06
C VAL A 405 -1.24 -3.98 2.30
N THR A 406 -0.65 -4.93 3.01
CA THR A 406 -0.03 -4.70 4.33
C THR A 406 1.47 -4.48 4.22
N PHE A 407 1.97 -3.50 4.97
CA PHE A 407 3.37 -3.08 4.91
C PHE A 407 3.76 -2.38 6.24
N TYR A 408 5.05 -2.17 6.46
CA TYR A 408 5.54 -1.41 7.62
C TYR A 408 6.35 -0.16 7.24
N ASP A 409 6.97 -0.13 6.07
CA ASP A 409 7.65 1.04 5.49
C ASP A 409 7.51 1.09 3.96
N ASN A 410 7.76 2.28 3.38
CA ASN A 410 7.85 2.52 1.95
C ASN A 410 8.74 3.76 1.67
N HIS A 411 8.72 4.25 0.45
CA HIS A 411 9.57 5.35 -0.02
C HIS A 411 9.15 6.74 0.48
N ASP A 412 7.92 6.92 1.00
CA ASP A 412 7.35 8.22 1.41
C ASP A 412 7.36 8.44 2.93
N MET A 413 7.91 7.49 3.69
CA MET A 413 7.95 7.57 5.15
C MET A 413 9.30 7.06 5.68
N ALA A 414 9.57 7.30 6.96
CA ALA A 414 10.74 6.73 7.59
C ALA A 414 10.72 5.20 7.50
N ARG A 415 11.85 4.59 7.12
CA ARG A 415 12.03 3.15 7.20
C ARG A 415 11.85 2.66 8.63
N LEU A 416 11.40 1.42 8.79
CA LEU A 416 11.23 0.80 10.11
C LEU A 416 12.53 0.90 10.92
N ASN A 417 12.45 1.45 12.14
CA ASN A 417 13.59 1.63 13.03
C ASN A 417 13.65 0.53 14.10
N ALA A 418 13.62 -0.72 13.65
CA ALA A 418 13.65 -1.88 14.52
C ALA A 418 15.06 -2.50 14.61
N SER A 419 15.30 -3.31 15.65
CA SER A 419 16.43 -4.23 15.70
C SER A 419 16.28 -5.34 14.64
N ASP A 420 17.34 -6.13 14.40
CA ASP A 420 17.27 -7.28 13.49
C ASP A 420 16.16 -8.26 13.92
N ALA A 421 16.03 -8.49 15.24
CA ALA A 421 14.96 -9.30 15.81
C ALA A 421 13.58 -8.68 15.56
N GLY A 422 13.42 -7.36 15.71
CA GLY A 422 12.19 -6.65 15.42
C GLY A 422 11.78 -6.74 13.95
N PHE A 423 12.71 -6.70 13.00
CA PHE A 423 12.43 -6.98 11.58
C PHE A 423 11.96 -8.42 11.35
N ILE A 424 12.60 -9.41 12.00
CA ILE A 424 12.20 -10.82 11.92
C ILE A 424 10.77 -10.98 12.45
N ASP A 425 10.44 -10.39 13.58
CA ASP A 425 9.11 -10.42 14.17
C ASP A 425 8.06 -9.74 13.29
N ALA A 426 8.41 -8.59 12.68
CA ALA A 426 7.55 -7.89 11.73
C ALA A 426 7.26 -8.76 10.50
N HIS A 427 8.27 -9.45 9.95
CA HIS A 427 8.10 -10.36 8.82
C HIS A 427 7.25 -11.59 9.20
N ASN A 428 7.49 -12.18 10.38
CA ASN A 428 6.69 -13.30 10.87
C ASN A 428 5.21 -12.94 10.96
N TRP A 429 4.88 -11.73 11.44
CA TRP A 429 3.52 -11.21 11.45
C TRP A 429 2.99 -10.95 10.03
N LEU A 430 3.72 -10.17 9.23
CA LEU A 430 3.27 -9.69 7.92
C LEU A 430 2.91 -10.83 6.97
N PHE A 431 3.67 -11.94 7.01
CA PHE A 431 3.48 -13.09 6.13
C PHE A 431 2.52 -14.14 6.67
N THR A 432 2.07 -14.05 7.93
CA THR A 432 1.12 -15.01 8.51
C THR A 432 -0.25 -14.41 8.80
N ALA A 433 -0.34 -13.13 9.12
CA ALA A 433 -1.59 -12.43 9.36
C ALA A 433 -2.37 -12.14 8.05
N ARG A 434 -3.56 -11.54 8.17
CA ARG A 434 -4.38 -11.13 7.03
C ARG A 434 -3.69 -10.07 6.17
N GLY A 435 -4.08 -9.99 4.90
CA GLY A 435 -3.64 -9.00 3.92
C GLY A 435 -2.63 -9.54 2.92
N ILE A 436 -2.23 -8.67 1.98
CA ILE A 436 -1.26 -8.93 0.92
C ILE A 436 0.05 -8.27 1.33
N PRO A 437 1.10 -9.01 1.68
CA PRO A 437 2.33 -8.44 2.23
C PRO A 437 3.15 -7.71 1.17
N VAL A 438 3.68 -6.53 1.53
CA VAL A 438 4.69 -5.79 0.77
C VAL A 438 5.92 -5.57 1.64
N VAL A 439 7.10 -5.77 1.06
CA VAL A 439 8.39 -5.39 1.65
C VAL A 439 9.12 -4.45 0.68
N TYR A 440 9.55 -3.32 1.18
CA TYR A 440 10.30 -2.31 0.43
C TYR A 440 11.76 -2.73 0.31
N TYR A 441 12.39 -2.53 -0.87
CA TYR A 441 13.76 -2.96 -1.13
C TYR A 441 14.73 -2.51 -0.02
N GLY A 442 15.61 -3.41 0.37
CA GLY A 442 16.58 -3.19 1.44
C GLY A 442 16.04 -3.46 2.85
N SER A 443 14.71 -3.50 3.08
CA SER A 443 14.16 -3.80 4.40
C SER A 443 14.43 -5.25 4.83
N GLU A 444 14.69 -6.13 3.87
CA GLU A 444 15.15 -7.52 4.11
C GLU A 444 16.55 -7.64 4.74
N ILE A 445 17.28 -6.52 4.85
CA ILE A 445 18.56 -6.45 5.57
C ILE A 445 18.61 -5.28 6.57
N GLY A 446 17.47 -4.60 6.81
CA GLY A 446 17.41 -3.41 7.66
C GLY A 446 18.18 -2.22 7.09
N PHE A 447 18.25 -2.08 5.75
CA PHE A 447 18.93 -1.01 5.05
C PHE A 447 18.35 0.36 5.43
N MET A 448 19.21 1.31 5.78
CA MET A 448 18.83 2.69 6.14
C MET A 448 17.69 2.80 7.17
N ARG A 449 17.64 1.86 8.16
CA ARG A 449 16.61 1.84 9.21
C ARG A 449 16.45 3.21 9.89
N GLY A 450 15.19 3.63 10.09
CA GLY A 450 14.84 4.90 10.71
C GLY A 450 15.04 6.13 9.83
N ARG A 451 15.57 5.99 8.61
CA ARG A 451 15.83 7.13 7.71
C ARG A 451 14.55 7.55 6.96
N PRO A 452 14.15 8.83 7.05
CA PRO A 452 13.04 9.39 6.27
C PRO A 452 13.46 9.79 4.86
N GLU A 453 12.50 10.26 4.05
CA GLU A 453 12.75 10.87 2.74
C GLU A 453 13.77 12.01 2.83
N HIS A 454 14.59 12.18 1.82
CA HIS A 454 15.72 13.14 1.74
C HIS A 454 16.73 13.00 2.91
N ALA A 455 16.78 11.84 3.52
CA ALA A 455 17.75 11.52 4.57
C ALA A 455 18.23 10.06 4.50
N GLY A 456 18.10 9.43 3.35
CA GLY A 456 18.60 8.09 3.06
C GLY A 456 17.54 7.01 2.87
N ASN A 457 16.24 7.31 3.03
CA ASN A 457 15.19 6.32 2.74
C ASN A 457 15.28 5.78 1.31
N ARG A 458 15.58 6.69 0.34
CA ARG A 458 15.66 6.39 -1.09
C ARG A 458 17.10 6.20 -1.59
N ASN A 459 18.04 5.83 -0.71
CA ASN A 459 19.43 5.58 -1.11
C ASN A 459 19.55 4.40 -2.07
N TYR A 460 20.60 4.45 -2.92
CA TYR A 460 20.92 3.41 -3.88
C TYR A 460 21.32 2.11 -3.18
N PHE A 461 20.66 1.01 -3.57
CA PHE A 461 20.89 -0.30 -2.97
C PHE A 461 22.13 -0.98 -3.56
N GLY A 462 22.16 -1.17 -4.87
CA GLY A 462 23.30 -1.69 -5.62
C GLY A 462 23.51 -3.20 -5.52
N GLN A 463 24.20 -3.75 -6.51
CA GLN A 463 24.45 -5.19 -6.65
C GLN A 463 25.22 -5.77 -5.46
N GLU A 464 26.17 -5.03 -4.92
CA GLU A 464 26.98 -5.47 -3.77
C GLU A 464 26.10 -5.85 -2.56
N ARG A 465 25.06 -5.06 -2.27
CA ARG A 465 24.14 -5.38 -1.16
C ARG A 465 23.22 -6.53 -1.47
N VAL A 466 22.77 -6.65 -2.73
CA VAL A 466 22.01 -7.83 -3.18
C VAL A 466 22.82 -9.11 -2.95
N ASP A 467 24.08 -9.11 -3.35
CA ASP A 467 24.97 -10.27 -3.23
C ASP A 467 25.31 -10.62 -1.76
N ALA A 468 25.40 -9.60 -0.90
CA ALA A 468 25.68 -9.78 0.53
C ALA A 468 24.45 -10.12 1.37
N ALA A 469 23.23 -9.76 0.92
CA ALA A 469 21.99 -9.91 1.66
C ALA A 469 21.74 -11.32 2.23
N PRO A 470 22.06 -12.43 1.52
CA PRO A 470 21.88 -13.79 2.05
C PRO A 470 22.63 -14.09 3.36
N GLN A 471 23.60 -13.26 3.75
CA GLN A 471 24.31 -13.41 5.02
C GLN A 471 23.56 -12.77 6.21
N SER A 472 22.52 -11.95 5.93
CA SER A 472 21.74 -11.29 6.96
C SER A 472 20.75 -12.25 7.64
N ALA A 473 20.64 -12.17 8.96
CA ALA A 473 19.63 -12.91 9.72
C ALA A 473 18.20 -12.47 9.36
N ILE A 474 18.01 -11.18 9.08
CA ILE A 474 16.72 -10.63 8.63
C ILE A 474 16.30 -11.27 7.30
N TYR A 475 17.21 -11.32 6.33
CA TYR A 475 16.99 -11.97 5.03
C TYR A 475 16.60 -13.45 5.19
N GLN A 476 17.32 -14.20 6.01
CA GLN A 476 17.05 -15.62 6.21
C GLN A 476 15.70 -15.85 6.90
N GLY A 477 15.35 -14.99 7.88
CA GLY A 477 14.04 -15.00 8.52
C GLY A 477 12.91 -14.73 7.53
N LEU A 478 13.04 -13.68 6.73
CA LEU A 478 12.08 -13.32 5.68
C LEU A 478 11.92 -14.43 4.64
N LYS A 479 13.02 -14.93 4.09
CA LYS A 479 13.02 -16.02 3.11
C LYS A 479 12.25 -17.24 3.62
N ARG A 480 12.47 -17.61 4.88
CA ARG A 480 11.82 -18.76 5.51
C ARG A 480 10.30 -18.57 5.58
N ILE A 481 9.82 -17.43 6.08
CA ILE A 481 8.38 -17.23 6.30
C ILE A 481 7.63 -16.89 5.00
N ALA A 482 8.25 -16.16 4.08
CA ALA A 482 7.65 -15.83 2.79
C ALA A 482 7.46 -17.06 1.91
N ASN A 483 8.47 -17.97 1.85
CA ASN A 483 8.34 -19.23 1.14
C ASN A 483 7.29 -20.15 1.79
N LEU A 484 7.13 -20.14 3.12
CA LEU A 484 6.03 -20.85 3.77
C LEU A 484 4.66 -20.33 3.32
N ARG A 485 4.45 -19.00 3.33
CA ARG A 485 3.19 -18.40 2.84
C ARG A 485 2.89 -18.82 1.40
N LYS A 486 3.90 -18.85 0.54
CA LYS A 486 3.77 -19.22 -0.89
C LYS A 486 3.15 -20.62 -1.08
N THR A 487 3.33 -21.53 -0.14
CA THR A 487 2.82 -22.90 -0.21
C THR A 487 1.45 -23.12 0.48
N SER A 488 0.90 -22.09 1.15
CA SER A 488 -0.29 -22.24 1.98
C SER A 488 -1.43 -21.33 1.56
N ILE A 489 -2.49 -21.92 1.02
CA ILE A 489 -3.73 -21.20 0.70
C ILE A 489 -4.38 -20.57 1.96
N ALA A 490 -4.25 -21.21 3.12
CA ALA A 490 -4.75 -20.68 4.38
C ALA A 490 -4.02 -19.39 4.77
N LEU A 491 -2.68 -19.33 4.68
CA LEU A 491 -1.91 -18.11 4.95
C LEU A 491 -2.17 -17.02 3.91
N GLN A 492 -2.44 -17.38 2.66
CA GLN A 492 -2.73 -16.44 1.57
C GLN A 492 -4.14 -15.85 1.68
N ARG A 493 -5.17 -16.71 1.73
CA ARG A 493 -6.58 -16.33 1.54
C ARG A 493 -7.49 -16.75 2.70
N GLY A 494 -6.96 -17.38 3.74
CA GLY A 494 -7.74 -17.86 4.86
C GLY A 494 -8.35 -16.74 5.70
N LEU A 495 -9.50 -17.02 6.30
CA LEU A 495 -10.14 -16.21 7.33
C LEU A 495 -9.26 -16.21 8.58
N GLN A 496 -9.00 -15.07 9.20
CA GLN A 496 -8.24 -14.99 10.44
C GLN A 496 -9.15 -15.10 11.64
N LEU A 497 -8.78 -15.96 12.58
CA LEU A 497 -9.48 -16.22 13.84
C LEU A 497 -8.46 -16.09 14.98
N ASP A 498 -8.51 -14.98 15.70
CA ASP A 498 -7.59 -14.72 16.80
C ASP A 498 -8.01 -15.50 18.04
N GLU A 499 -7.05 -16.23 18.62
CA GLU A 499 -7.19 -16.84 19.95
C GLU A 499 -6.61 -15.94 21.04
N ARG A 500 -5.43 -15.35 20.79
CA ARG A 500 -4.74 -14.48 21.74
C ARG A 500 -3.78 -13.54 21.03
N LEU A 501 -3.94 -12.25 21.28
CA LEU A 501 -2.97 -11.20 20.96
C LEU A 501 -2.68 -10.48 22.26
N GLN A 502 -1.59 -10.85 22.96
CA GLN A 502 -1.30 -10.32 24.30
C GLN A 502 0.19 -10.38 24.62
N GLY A 503 0.74 -9.28 25.09
CA GLY A 503 2.16 -9.17 25.44
C GLY A 503 3.04 -9.54 24.23
N ASP A 504 3.96 -10.46 24.46
CA ASP A 504 4.89 -10.91 23.42
C ASP A 504 4.39 -12.10 22.59
N ILE A 505 3.16 -12.58 22.85
CA ILE A 505 2.63 -13.79 22.23
C ILE A 505 1.40 -13.46 21.39
N ALA A 506 1.42 -13.94 20.14
CA ALA A 506 0.24 -13.98 19.29
C ALA A 506 -0.09 -15.42 18.91
N VAL A 507 -1.37 -15.79 19.05
CA VAL A 507 -1.92 -17.09 18.64
C VAL A 507 -3.17 -16.83 17.80
N PHE A 508 -3.17 -17.27 16.57
CA PHE A 508 -4.32 -17.17 15.68
C PHE A 508 -4.34 -18.29 14.65
N TYR A 509 -5.52 -18.46 14.04
CA TYR A 509 -5.73 -19.42 12.95
C TYR A 509 -5.98 -18.68 11.64
N ARG A 510 -5.53 -19.26 10.55
CA ARG A 510 -5.92 -18.88 9.19
C ARG A 510 -6.68 -20.06 8.59
N VAL A 511 -7.95 -19.87 8.25
CA VAL A 511 -8.86 -20.94 7.83
C VAL A 511 -9.33 -20.73 6.41
N TYR A 512 -9.07 -21.68 5.53
CA TYR A 512 -9.58 -21.72 4.18
C TYR A 512 -10.35 -23.03 3.95
N GLU A 513 -11.65 -22.91 3.80
CA GLU A 513 -12.56 -24.01 3.43
C GLU A 513 -13.45 -23.54 2.28
N ASN A 514 -13.06 -23.80 1.04
CA ASN A 514 -13.83 -23.38 -0.13
C ASN A 514 -13.53 -24.28 -1.33
N ALA A 515 -14.55 -24.52 -2.17
CA ALA A 515 -14.44 -25.25 -3.45
C ALA A 515 -13.71 -26.59 -3.33
N GLY A 516 -13.98 -27.35 -2.26
CA GLY A 516 -13.37 -28.68 -2.04
C GLY A 516 -11.97 -28.66 -1.43
N THR A 517 -11.38 -27.49 -1.23
CA THR A 517 -10.09 -27.33 -0.53
C THR A 517 -10.32 -26.93 0.91
N ALA A 518 -9.65 -27.62 1.85
CA ALA A 518 -9.68 -27.27 3.27
C ALA A 518 -8.25 -27.26 3.82
N GLN A 519 -7.83 -26.13 4.37
CA GLN A 519 -6.57 -25.97 5.09
C GLN A 519 -6.73 -24.99 6.22
N THR A 520 -6.26 -25.34 7.39
CA THR A 520 -6.13 -24.44 8.54
C THR A 520 -4.67 -24.32 8.92
N ALA A 521 -4.17 -23.10 9.07
CA ALA A 521 -2.86 -22.82 9.66
C ALA A 521 -3.05 -22.30 11.09
N LEU A 522 -2.53 -23.00 12.08
CA LEU A 522 -2.33 -22.49 13.45
C LEU A 522 -0.99 -21.75 13.48
N VAL A 523 -1.02 -20.48 13.81
CA VAL A 523 0.17 -19.60 13.91
C VAL A 523 0.41 -19.21 15.35
N VAL A 524 1.64 -19.41 15.83
CA VAL A 524 2.08 -19.00 17.17
C VAL A 524 3.36 -18.17 17.04
N LEU A 525 3.29 -16.90 17.41
CA LEU A 525 4.39 -15.93 17.36
C LEU A 525 4.88 -15.61 18.77
N ASN A 526 6.18 -15.46 18.91
CA ASN A 526 6.84 -15.02 20.13
C ASN A 526 7.89 -13.95 19.78
N LYS A 527 7.67 -12.69 20.19
CA LYS A 527 8.59 -11.58 19.99
C LYS A 527 9.47 -11.26 21.20
N SER A 528 9.47 -12.14 22.24
CA SER A 528 10.34 -11.98 23.40
C SER A 528 11.74 -12.54 23.16
N ASP A 529 12.72 -12.04 23.92
CA ASP A 529 14.12 -12.50 23.91
C ASP A 529 14.32 -13.92 24.48
N ALA A 530 13.26 -14.60 24.90
CA ALA A 530 13.31 -15.94 25.47
C ALA A 530 12.37 -16.91 24.76
N ALA A 531 12.75 -18.17 24.65
CA ALA A 531 11.84 -19.21 24.21
C ALA A 531 10.65 -19.33 25.19
N ARG A 532 9.45 -19.58 24.68
CA ARG A 532 8.21 -19.69 25.44
C ARG A 532 7.48 -20.99 25.16
N ALA A 533 6.94 -21.62 26.19
CA ALA A 533 5.94 -22.66 26.06
C ALA A 533 4.57 -22.00 26.06
N VAL A 534 3.86 -22.09 24.92
CA VAL A 534 2.61 -21.39 24.67
C VAL A 534 1.45 -22.37 24.70
N GLU A 535 0.55 -22.21 25.66
CA GLU A 535 -0.68 -23.00 25.72
C GLU A 535 -1.67 -22.54 24.65
N VAL A 536 -2.21 -23.50 23.88
CA VAL A 536 -3.21 -23.31 22.82
C VAL A 536 -4.39 -24.22 23.10
N SER A 537 -5.61 -23.68 23.14
CA SER A 537 -6.82 -24.45 23.48
C SER A 537 -8.12 -23.85 22.94
N GLY A 538 -8.16 -22.56 22.60
CA GLY A 538 -9.39 -21.82 22.31
C GLY A 538 -10.18 -22.42 21.16
N TYR A 539 -9.58 -22.58 20.00
CA TYR A 539 -10.23 -23.07 18.77
C TYR A 539 -9.54 -24.32 18.20
N LEU A 540 -8.66 -24.95 18.97
CA LEU A 540 -7.83 -26.05 18.51
C LEU A 540 -8.68 -27.27 18.12
N GLN A 541 -8.54 -27.70 16.86
CA GLN A 541 -9.14 -28.93 16.36
C GLN A 541 -8.30 -30.12 16.78
N SER A 542 -8.89 -31.09 17.46
CA SER A 542 -8.22 -32.36 17.77
C SER A 542 -7.96 -33.16 16.50
N GLY A 543 -6.77 -33.77 16.40
CA GLY A 543 -6.38 -34.57 15.27
C GLY A 543 -4.90 -34.41 14.91
N THR A 544 -4.52 -34.91 13.74
CA THR A 544 -3.14 -34.86 13.26
C THR A 544 -2.89 -33.55 12.51
N TRP A 545 -1.89 -32.82 12.98
CA TRP A 545 -1.38 -31.58 12.39
C TRP A 545 0.04 -31.83 11.86
N HIS A 546 0.50 -30.99 10.94
CA HIS A 546 1.86 -31.04 10.39
C HIS A 546 2.59 -29.75 10.73
N ASP A 547 3.81 -29.86 11.32
CA ASP A 547 4.69 -28.69 11.46
C ASP A 547 5.03 -28.18 10.05
N ALA A 548 4.70 -26.94 9.77
CA ALA A 548 4.78 -26.37 8.43
C ALA A 548 6.22 -26.21 7.91
N PHE A 549 7.21 -26.22 8.80
CA PHE A 549 8.62 -26.08 8.43
C PHE A 549 9.34 -27.43 8.30
N SER A 550 9.04 -28.41 9.16
CA SER A 550 9.68 -29.73 9.12
C SER A 550 8.87 -30.79 8.36
N GLY A 551 7.54 -30.57 8.22
CA GLY A 551 6.62 -31.57 7.68
C GLY A 551 6.27 -32.69 8.69
N GLU A 552 6.83 -32.66 9.88
CA GLU A 552 6.58 -33.68 10.90
C GLU A 552 5.13 -33.66 11.39
N SER A 553 4.54 -34.85 11.48
CA SER A 553 3.17 -35.01 12.00
C SER A 553 3.17 -35.02 13.52
N THR A 554 2.22 -34.32 14.11
CA THR A 554 1.93 -34.33 15.53
C THR A 554 0.43 -34.45 15.78
N THR A 555 0.03 -35.10 16.87
CA THR A 555 -1.39 -35.20 17.23
C THR A 555 -1.70 -34.22 18.36
N PHE A 556 -2.58 -33.27 18.09
CA PHE A 556 -3.12 -32.38 19.12
C PHE A 556 -4.46 -32.89 19.65
N GLY A 557 -4.65 -32.75 20.96
CA GLY A 557 -5.94 -32.88 21.62
C GLY A 557 -6.75 -31.58 21.56
N SER A 558 -7.61 -31.39 22.55
CA SER A 558 -8.35 -30.11 22.73
C SER A 558 -7.47 -29.00 23.33
N ARG A 559 -6.27 -29.34 23.79
CA ARG A 559 -5.24 -28.43 24.35
C ARG A 559 -3.87 -28.97 23.99
N THR A 560 -2.92 -28.08 23.79
CA THR A 560 -1.51 -28.42 23.59
C THR A 560 -0.60 -27.29 24.08
N SER A 561 0.66 -27.62 24.38
CA SER A 561 1.71 -26.65 24.68
C SER A 561 2.73 -26.65 23.53
N ILE A 562 2.99 -25.51 22.94
CA ILE A 562 3.89 -25.33 21.80
C ILE A 562 5.11 -24.53 22.24
N ALA A 563 6.30 -25.12 22.09
CA ALA A 563 7.55 -24.42 22.32
C ALA A 563 7.88 -23.52 21.12
N VAL A 564 7.96 -22.21 21.36
CA VAL A 564 8.28 -21.19 20.34
C VAL A 564 9.59 -20.52 20.70
N PRO A 565 10.59 -20.51 19.81
CA PRO A 565 11.87 -19.83 20.06
C PRO A 565 11.70 -18.34 20.34
N ALA A 566 12.73 -17.70 20.92
CA ALA A 566 12.84 -16.26 20.97
C ALA A 566 12.77 -15.68 19.54
N HIS A 567 12.04 -14.58 19.35
CA HIS A 567 11.79 -13.93 18.06
C HIS A 567 11.39 -14.92 16.96
N GLY A 568 10.53 -15.90 17.34
CA GLY A 568 10.23 -17.05 16.52
C GLY A 568 8.77 -17.21 16.16
N VAL A 569 8.56 -18.11 15.21
CA VAL A 569 7.24 -18.52 14.72
C VAL A 569 7.15 -20.03 14.66
N LYS A 570 6.00 -20.57 15.07
CA LYS A 570 5.56 -21.93 14.79
C LYS A 570 4.28 -21.89 14.00
N VAL A 571 4.21 -22.70 12.95
CA VAL A 571 3.01 -22.87 12.12
C VAL A 571 2.73 -24.35 11.98
N TYR A 572 1.47 -24.73 12.17
CA TYR A 572 1.00 -26.10 11.97
C TYR A 572 -0.17 -26.10 10.99
N PHE A 573 -0.18 -27.04 10.03
CA PHE A 573 -1.28 -27.20 9.09
C PHE A 573 -2.19 -28.36 9.47
N TYR A 574 -3.49 -28.15 9.27
CA TYR A 574 -4.53 -29.18 9.33
C TYR A 574 -5.31 -29.14 8.01
N ASP A 575 -5.15 -30.21 7.21
CA ASP A 575 -5.64 -30.24 5.82
C ASP A 575 -7.01 -30.94 5.70
N LYS A 576 -7.90 -30.66 6.65
CA LYS A 576 -9.28 -31.14 6.67
C LYS A 576 -10.21 -30.02 7.17
N PRO A 577 -11.53 -30.11 6.89
CA PRO A 577 -12.50 -29.19 7.48
C PRO A 577 -12.48 -29.23 9.01
N LEU A 578 -12.63 -28.08 9.63
CA LEU A 578 -12.81 -27.97 11.07
C LEU A 578 -14.20 -28.49 11.45
N THR A 579 -14.29 -29.28 12.52
CA THR A 579 -15.56 -29.91 12.93
C THR A 579 -16.08 -29.44 14.29
N ARG A 580 -15.24 -28.70 15.07
CA ARG A 580 -15.60 -28.19 16.38
C ARG A 580 -16.71 -27.14 16.28
N PRO A 581 -17.90 -27.34 16.88
CA PRO A 581 -19.06 -26.47 16.67
C PRO A 581 -18.82 -25.01 17.05
N GLU A 582 -18.12 -24.75 18.18
CA GLU A 582 -17.83 -23.39 18.66
C GLU A 582 -16.93 -22.65 17.66
N THR A 583 -15.92 -23.34 17.11
CA THR A 583 -15.01 -22.78 16.12
C THR A 583 -15.79 -22.44 14.84
N ARG A 584 -16.63 -23.35 14.34
CA ARG A 584 -17.45 -23.10 13.14
C ARG A 584 -18.44 -21.95 13.34
N THR A 585 -19.05 -21.85 14.53
CA THR A 585 -19.93 -20.73 14.87
C THR A 585 -19.18 -19.39 14.83
N ARG A 586 -17.96 -19.33 15.38
CA ARG A 586 -17.14 -18.11 15.32
C ARG A 586 -16.70 -17.78 13.90
N LEU A 587 -16.30 -18.78 13.11
CA LEU A 587 -15.97 -18.59 11.69
C LEU A 587 -17.15 -18.04 10.89
N ALA A 588 -18.35 -18.53 11.12
CA ALA A 588 -19.57 -18.02 10.47
C ALA A 588 -19.85 -16.55 10.84
N GLN A 589 -19.61 -16.14 12.09
CA GLN A 589 -19.68 -14.74 12.52
C GLN A 589 -18.66 -13.87 11.80
N LEU A 590 -17.40 -14.29 11.71
CA LEU A 590 -16.34 -13.59 10.99
C LEU A 590 -16.66 -13.48 9.50
N MET A 591 -17.18 -14.55 8.87
CA MET A 591 -17.62 -14.51 7.47
C MET A 591 -18.71 -13.47 7.25
N ALA A 592 -19.69 -13.39 8.14
CA ALA A 592 -20.79 -12.43 8.06
C ALA A 592 -20.34 -10.99 8.31
N GLY A 593 -19.28 -10.80 9.10
CA GLY A 593 -18.76 -9.48 9.51
C GLY A 593 -17.65 -8.90 8.65
N LYS A 594 -17.01 -9.70 7.79
CA LYS A 594 -15.79 -9.27 7.08
C LYS A 594 -16.00 -8.30 5.93
N SER A 595 -17.20 -8.19 5.36
CA SER A 595 -17.44 -7.41 4.14
C SER A 595 -18.55 -6.38 4.30
N ALA A 596 -18.27 -5.14 3.86
CA ALA A 596 -19.25 -4.06 3.81
C ALA A 596 -20.33 -4.29 2.74
N ASP A 597 -20.00 -4.95 1.61
CA ASP A 597 -20.92 -5.15 0.48
C ASP A 597 -21.79 -6.42 0.63
N SER A 598 -21.58 -7.22 1.66
CA SER A 598 -22.38 -8.44 1.90
C SER A 598 -23.85 -8.18 2.27
N ALA A 599 -24.23 -6.94 2.53
CA ALA A 599 -25.59 -6.52 2.85
C ALA A 599 -26.44 -6.14 1.62
N ALA A 600 -25.86 -6.16 0.41
CA ALA A 600 -26.53 -5.75 -0.85
C ALA A 600 -26.86 -6.92 -1.78
N ARG A 601 -26.87 -8.17 -1.27
CA ARG A 601 -27.29 -9.37 -2.01
C ARG A 601 -28.57 -9.95 -1.43
#